data_b73ca064a3b692625c6067a29e1c8fe8
#
_entry.id   b73ca064a3b692625c6067a29e1c8fe8
#
_cell.length_a   1.000
_cell.length_b   1.000
_cell.length_c   1.000
_cell.angle_alpha   90.00
_cell.angle_beta   90.00
_cell.angle_gamma   90.00
#
_symmetry.space_group_name_H-M   'P 1'
#
loop_
_entity.id
_entity.type
_entity.pdbx_description
1 polymer ?
#
loop_
_entity_poly.entity_id
_entity_poly.type
_entity_poly.pdbx_seq_one_letter_code
_entity_poly.pdbx_strand_id
1 'polypeptide(L)'
;MRYLTLLFLAMLCSGTTLAQLATPDESGIAYGHMHLNVSSIDQHLPIWTEHFGGEEIAIGPLRAVKFPNMIVMFAEQTPTMGSRETVMDHFGFKVRNIQRFIDKWEAAGFEMGRVFTGAEGQINAYVTLPDGVYVELQEDQGLREEFTGYHVHYFTSQYEELLDWYVEIFGLEIRPR
;
A
#
# COMPACT_ATOMS: atom_id res chain seq x y z
N MET A 1 -25.38 -19.09 -56.37
CA MET A 1 -25.39 -18.27 -55.15
C MET A 1 -24.46 -18.93 -54.16
N ARG A 2 -23.31 -18.33 -53.95
CA ARG A 2 -22.26 -18.84 -53.00
C ARG A 2 -22.33 -17.99 -51.75
N TYR A 3 -22.71 -18.58 -50.60
CA TYR A 3 -22.68 -17.93 -49.30
C TYR A 3 -21.26 -18.00 -48.76
N LEU A 4 -20.62 -16.83 -48.64
CA LEU A 4 -19.33 -16.63 -48.03
C LEU A 4 -19.54 -16.47 -46.52
N THR A 5 -19.23 -17.49 -45.76
CA THR A 5 -19.28 -17.46 -44.30
C THR A 5 -18.00 -16.79 -43.79
N LEU A 6 -18.10 -15.55 -43.35
CA LEU A 6 -17.03 -14.84 -42.65
C LEU A 6 -16.95 -15.36 -41.20
N LEU A 7 -15.90 -16.13 -40.94
CA LEU A 7 -15.52 -16.52 -39.56
C LEU A 7 -14.79 -15.32 -38.90
N PHE A 8 -15.46 -14.65 -37.97
CA PHE A 8 -14.82 -13.66 -37.13
C PHE A 8 -14.03 -14.39 -36.05
N LEU A 9 -12.73 -14.47 -36.20
CA LEU A 9 -11.80 -14.98 -35.19
C LEU A 9 -11.61 -13.87 -34.15
N ALA A 10 -12.39 -13.91 -33.06
CA ALA A 10 -12.16 -13.04 -31.91
C ALA A 10 -10.86 -13.47 -31.22
N MET A 11 -9.78 -12.74 -31.51
CA MET A 11 -8.51 -12.88 -30.82
C MET A 11 -8.69 -12.33 -29.41
N LEU A 12 -8.95 -13.21 -28.45
CA LEU A 12 -8.87 -12.91 -27.03
C LEU A 12 -7.39 -12.59 -26.71
N CYS A 13 -7.02 -11.33 -26.78
CA CYS A 13 -5.81 -10.83 -26.14
C CYS A 13 -6.01 -10.99 -24.63
N SER A 14 -5.59 -12.14 -24.10
CA SER A 14 -5.32 -12.27 -22.68
C SER A 14 -4.14 -11.34 -22.37
N GLY A 15 -4.44 -10.07 -22.11
CA GLY A 15 -3.47 -9.14 -21.58
C GLY A 15 -3.04 -9.69 -20.22
N THR A 16 -1.81 -10.23 -20.15
CA THR A 16 -1.13 -10.36 -18.87
C THR A 16 -1.07 -8.97 -18.31
N THR A 17 -1.91 -8.68 -17.30
CA THR A 17 -1.75 -7.48 -16.48
C THR A 17 -0.41 -7.62 -15.78
N LEU A 18 0.64 -7.10 -16.43
CA LEU A 18 1.89 -6.87 -15.72
C LEU A 18 1.55 -6.00 -14.52
N ALA A 19 2.03 -6.40 -13.35
CA ALA A 19 1.91 -5.62 -12.13
C ALA A 19 2.73 -4.33 -12.34
N GLN A 20 2.16 -3.37 -13.07
CA GLN A 20 2.83 -2.12 -13.37
C GLN A 20 2.64 -1.22 -12.16
N LEU A 21 3.73 -1.05 -11.42
CA LEU A 21 3.87 -0.02 -10.41
C LEU A 21 3.79 1.36 -11.06
N ALA A 22 3.70 2.41 -10.24
CA ALA A 22 3.75 3.78 -10.72
C ALA A 22 4.91 3.98 -11.69
N THR A 23 4.69 4.77 -12.72
CA THR A 23 5.76 5.18 -13.63
C THR A 23 6.84 5.91 -12.82
N PRO A 24 8.13 5.56 -12.98
CA PRO A 24 9.20 6.32 -12.35
C PRO A 24 9.10 7.80 -12.67
N ASP A 25 9.45 8.65 -11.72
CA ASP A 25 9.57 10.09 -11.91
C ASP A 25 10.83 10.46 -12.72
N GLU A 26 11.18 11.74 -12.75
CA GLU A 26 12.36 12.23 -13.46
C GLU A 26 13.68 11.64 -12.90
N SER A 27 13.70 11.20 -11.64
CA SER A 27 14.87 10.52 -11.03
C SER A 27 15.03 9.07 -11.48
N GLY A 28 14.03 8.52 -12.19
CA GLY A 28 13.99 7.12 -12.60
C GLY A 28 13.58 6.16 -11.49
N ILE A 29 13.09 6.67 -10.36
CA ILE A 29 12.71 5.91 -9.18
C ILE A 29 11.19 5.87 -9.04
N ALA A 30 10.65 4.73 -8.68
CA ALA A 30 9.25 4.55 -8.31
C ALA A 30 9.15 3.86 -6.96
N TYR A 31 8.07 4.15 -6.24
CA TYR A 31 7.74 3.41 -5.04
C TYR A 31 7.50 1.94 -5.40
N GLY A 32 8.07 1.03 -4.64
CA GLY A 32 8.07 -0.39 -4.95
C GLY A 32 7.06 -1.19 -4.11
N HIS A 33 7.57 -1.91 -3.15
CA HIS A 33 6.75 -2.78 -2.30
C HIS A 33 7.17 -2.70 -0.83
N MET A 34 6.20 -3.03 0.04
CA MET A 34 6.44 -3.40 1.44
C MET A 34 6.44 -4.91 1.54
N HIS A 35 7.41 -5.48 2.23
CA HIS A 35 7.48 -6.92 2.49
C HIS A 35 7.16 -7.15 3.97
N LEU A 36 6.08 -7.86 4.24
CA LEU A 36 5.62 -8.18 5.59
C LEU A 36 5.89 -9.64 5.93
N ASN A 37 6.55 -9.87 7.05
CA ASN A 37 6.56 -11.17 7.70
C ASN A 37 5.27 -11.30 8.51
N VAL A 38 4.51 -12.36 8.29
CA VAL A 38 3.21 -12.58 8.94
C VAL A 38 3.08 -14.02 9.42
N SER A 39 2.34 -14.21 10.50
CA SER A 39 2.05 -15.54 11.04
C SER A 39 1.13 -16.34 10.13
N SER A 40 0.24 -15.67 9.41
CA SER A 40 -0.70 -16.29 8.46
C SER A 40 -1.08 -15.29 7.36
N ILE A 41 -0.74 -15.62 6.13
CA ILE A 41 -1.14 -14.84 4.96
C ILE A 41 -2.66 -14.83 4.82
N ASP A 42 -3.33 -15.94 5.10
CA ASP A 42 -4.80 -16.05 4.97
C ASP A 42 -5.55 -15.17 5.99
N GLN A 43 -4.94 -14.80 7.10
CA GLN A 43 -5.51 -13.81 8.03
C GLN A 43 -5.33 -12.37 7.54
N HIS A 44 -4.24 -12.08 6.84
CA HIS A 44 -3.94 -10.74 6.35
C HIS A 44 -4.68 -10.39 5.07
N LEU A 45 -4.75 -11.31 4.11
CA LEU A 45 -5.29 -11.02 2.78
C LEU A 45 -6.70 -10.42 2.78
N PRO A 46 -7.69 -10.95 3.53
CA PRO A 46 -9.02 -10.35 3.57
C PRO A 46 -9.00 -8.90 4.05
N ILE A 47 -8.14 -8.57 5.01
CA ILE A 47 -8.01 -7.21 5.51
C ILE A 47 -7.57 -6.27 4.38
N TRP A 48 -6.51 -6.64 3.66
CA TRP A 48 -5.96 -5.82 2.60
C TRP A 48 -6.87 -5.70 1.37
N THR A 49 -7.60 -6.76 1.04
CA THR A 49 -8.50 -6.77 -0.13
C THR A 49 -9.86 -6.15 0.19
N GLU A 50 -10.46 -6.50 1.33
CA GLU A 50 -11.80 -6.06 1.66
C GLU A 50 -11.83 -4.65 2.26
N HIS A 51 -10.91 -4.33 3.19
CA HIS A 51 -10.90 -3.03 3.86
C HIS A 51 -10.09 -1.97 3.13
N PHE A 52 -8.92 -2.33 2.60
CA PHE A 52 -8.07 -1.39 1.85
C PHE A 52 -8.32 -1.42 0.34
N GLY A 53 -9.16 -2.34 -0.17
CA GLY A 53 -9.53 -2.39 -1.58
C GLY A 53 -8.40 -2.78 -2.53
N GLY A 54 -7.36 -3.43 -2.04
CA GLY A 54 -6.27 -3.92 -2.85
C GLY A 54 -6.65 -5.17 -3.64
N GLU A 55 -5.96 -5.44 -4.73
CA GLU A 55 -6.13 -6.62 -5.59
C GLU A 55 -5.12 -7.71 -5.20
N GLU A 56 -5.60 -8.93 -4.87
CA GLU A 56 -4.69 -10.06 -4.65
C GLU A 56 -3.98 -10.43 -5.95
N ILE A 57 -2.65 -10.54 -5.91
CA ILE A 57 -1.79 -10.93 -7.02
C ILE A 57 -0.76 -11.95 -6.57
N ALA A 58 -0.10 -12.59 -7.54
CA ALA A 58 1.06 -13.44 -7.31
C ALA A 58 2.30 -12.87 -8.00
N ILE A 59 3.42 -12.84 -7.30
CA ILE A 59 4.73 -12.45 -7.84
C ILE A 59 5.67 -13.65 -7.66
N GLY A 60 5.80 -14.45 -8.72
CA GLY A 60 6.45 -15.75 -8.61
C GLY A 60 5.73 -16.63 -7.57
N PRO A 61 6.43 -17.17 -6.56
CA PRO A 61 5.81 -17.98 -5.52
C PRO A 61 5.15 -17.15 -4.40
N LEU A 62 5.29 -15.83 -4.41
CA LEU A 62 4.83 -14.96 -3.32
C LEU A 62 3.41 -14.46 -3.57
N ARG A 63 2.57 -14.51 -2.54
CA ARG A 63 1.27 -13.84 -2.51
C ARG A 63 1.46 -12.39 -2.13
N ALA A 64 0.71 -11.52 -2.76
CA ALA A 64 0.80 -10.08 -2.54
C ALA A 64 -0.54 -9.40 -2.78
N VAL A 65 -0.65 -8.16 -2.35
CA VAL A 65 -1.79 -7.28 -2.65
C VAL A 65 -1.28 -6.02 -3.34
N LYS A 66 -1.85 -5.74 -4.50
CA LYS A 66 -1.50 -4.60 -5.33
C LYS A 66 -2.45 -3.43 -5.08
N PHE A 67 -1.87 -2.27 -4.93
CA PHE A 67 -2.51 -0.97 -4.95
C PHE A 67 -2.02 -0.15 -6.17
N PRO A 68 -2.62 0.99 -6.49
CA PRO A 68 -2.25 1.75 -7.69
C PRO A 68 -0.76 2.03 -7.84
N ASN A 69 -0.05 2.31 -6.75
CA ASN A 69 1.37 2.68 -6.75
C ASN A 69 2.24 1.88 -5.78
N MET A 70 1.70 0.86 -5.11
CA MET A 70 2.42 0.07 -4.12
C MET A 70 1.94 -1.38 -4.12
N ILE A 71 2.84 -2.28 -3.78
CA ILE A 71 2.55 -3.70 -3.53
C ILE A 71 2.86 -4.01 -2.06
N VAL A 72 1.97 -4.72 -1.38
CA VAL A 72 2.22 -5.34 -0.09
C VAL A 72 2.45 -6.83 -0.34
N MET A 73 3.67 -7.29 -0.12
CA MET A 73 4.09 -8.68 -0.30
C MET A 73 4.15 -9.39 1.05
N PHE A 74 3.88 -10.68 1.07
CA PHE A 74 3.87 -11.47 2.30
C PHE A 74 4.88 -12.60 2.27
N ALA A 75 5.54 -12.80 3.41
CA ALA A 75 6.24 -14.05 3.74
C ALA A 75 5.61 -14.65 4.99
N GLU A 76 5.22 -15.92 4.93
CA GLU A 76 4.67 -16.64 6.08
C GLU A 76 5.82 -17.02 7.04
N GLN A 77 6.17 -16.03 7.84
CA GLN A 77 7.21 -16.10 8.86
C GLN A 77 6.73 -15.30 10.07
N THR A 78 6.44 -16.00 11.17
CA THR A 78 5.97 -15.37 12.40
C THR A 78 6.96 -14.28 12.86
N PRO A 79 6.55 -13.01 12.93
CA PRO A 79 7.41 -11.95 13.40
C PRO A 79 7.64 -12.05 14.91
N THR A 80 8.73 -11.50 15.39
CA THR A 80 9.07 -11.50 16.83
C THR A 80 8.41 -10.35 17.58
N MET A 81 7.93 -9.32 16.85
CA MET A 81 7.25 -8.13 17.40
C MET A 81 6.50 -7.42 16.26
N GLY A 82 5.60 -6.50 16.62
CA GLY A 82 4.95 -5.60 15.67
C GLY A 82 5.92 -4.57 15.09
N SER A 83 5.47 -3.81 14.08
CA SER A 83 6.32 -2.83 13.38
C SER A 83 6.53 -1.54 14.18
N ARG A 84 5.58 -1.16 15.02
CA ARG A 84 5.62 0.10 15.79
C ARG A 84 6.89 0.19 16.66
N GLU A 85 7.54 1.34 16.62
CA GLU A 85 8.80 1.64 17.33
C GLU A 85 10.01 0.80 16.85
N THR A 86 9.88 0.12 15.71
CA THR A 86 11.03 -0.47 15.01
C THR A 86 11.62 0.53 14.01
N VAL A 87 12.71 0.17 13.34
CA VAL A 87 13.36 1.05 12.35
C VAL A 87 12.36 1.49 11.27
N MET A 88 11.50 0.58 10.78
CA MET A 88 10.37 0.92 9.93
C MET A 88 9.10 0.86 10.78
N ASP A 89 8.76 1.97 11.43
CA ASP A 89 7.66 2.07 12.39
C ASP A 89 6.32 1.74 11.72
N HIS A 90 6.02 2.44 10.65
CA HIS A 90 4.81 2.23 9.86
C HIS A 90 5.01 2.65 8.40
N PHE A 91 4.06 2.28 7.58
CA PHE A 91 3.85 2.84 6.26
C PHE A 91 2.41 3.35 6.16
N GLY A 92 2.19 4.26 5.23
CA GLY A 92 0.93 4.97 5.15
C GLY A 92 0.27 4.87 3.80
N PHE A 93 -1.05 5.05 3.84
CA PHE A 93 -1.90 5.23 2.66
C PHE A 93 -2.59 6.58 2.71
N LYS A 94 -2.78 7.19 1.55
CA LYS A 94 -3.81 8.19 1.37
C LYS A 94 -5.15 7.51 1.10
N VAL A 95 -6.20 8.04 1.72
CA VAL A 95 -7.56 7.52 1.68
C VAL A 95 -8.51 8.61 1.24
N ARG A 96 -9.32 8.37 0.21
CA ARG A 96 -10.24 9.39 -0.30
C ARG A 96 -11.30 9.81 0.71
N ASN A 97 -11.80 8.89 1.52
CA ASN A 97 -12.82 9.13 2.55
C ASN A 97 -12.50 8.32 3.80
N ILE A 98 -11.84 8.97 4.75
CA ILE A 98 -11.38 8.29 5.95
C ILE A 98 -12.54 7.91 6.89
N GLN A 99 -13.62 8.71 6.94
CA GLN A 99 -14.76 8.37 7.79
C GLN A 99 -15.43 7.08 7.30
N ARG A 100 -15.59 6.91 5.99
CA ARG A 100 -16.12 5.67 5.41
C ARG A 100 -15.26 4.45 5.76
N PHE A 101 -13.93 4.63 5.76
CA PHE A 101 -13.02 3.58 6.19
C PHE A 101 -13.24 3.24 7.67
N ILE A 102 -13.27 4.25 8.55
CA ILE A 102 -13.47 4.07 10.00
C ILE A 102 -14.78 3.30 10.26
N ASP A 103 -15.89 3.77 9.66
CA ASP A 103 -17.20 3.13 9.84
C ASP A 103 -17.18 1.65 9.43
N LYS A 104 -16.53 1.35 8.30
CA LYS A 104 -16.40 -0.03 7.80
C LYS A 104 -15.49 -0.90 8.68
N TRP A 105 -14.39 -0.31 9.17
CA TRP A 105 -13.42 -0.97 10.02
C TRP A 105 -14.03 -1.37 11.37
N GLU A 106 -14.70 -0.43 12.02
CA GLU A 106 -15.39 -0.66 13.31
C GLU A 106 -16.59 -1.61 13.16
N ALA A 107 -17.36 -1.50 12.07
CA ALA A 107 -18.45 -2.41 11.78
C ALA A 107 -17.99 -3.88 11.59
N ALA A 108 -16.75 -4.08 11.18
CA ALA A 108 -16.12 -5.41 11.08
C ALA A 108 -15.55 -5.90 12.43
N GLY A 109 -15.65 -5.11 13.49
CA GLY A 109 -15.18 -5.46 14.84
C GLY A 109 -13.71 -5.16 15.08
N PHE A 110 -13.05 -4.40 14.22
CA PHE A 110 -11.68 -3.96 14.42
C PHE A 110 -11.64 -2.65 15.23
N GLU A 111 -10.61 -2.50 16.05
CA GLU A 111 -10.40 -1.27 16.83
C GLU A 111 -9.65 -0.23 16.01
N MET A 112 -10.12 1.02 16.06
CA MET A 112 -9.37 2.15 15.56
C MET A 112 -8.27 2.54 16.55
N GLY A 113 -7.11 2.89 16.02
CA GLY A 113 -6.08 3.58 16.76
C GLY A 113 -6.40 5.08 16.90
N ARG A 114 -5.35 5.90 17.03
CA ARG A 114 -5.50 7.34 17.15
C ARG A 114 -6.07 7.94 15.85
N VAL A 115 -7.09 8.79 15.99
CA VAL A 115 -7.62 9.65 14.93
C VAL A 115 -7.32 11.10 15.30
N PHE A 116 -6.77 11.91 14.39
CA PHE A 116 -6.36 13.29 14.68
C PHE A 116 -6.32 14.15 13.42
N THR A 117 -6.29 15.45 13.60
CA THR A 117 -6.07 16.40 12.50
C THR A 117 -4.57 16.58 12.30
N GLY A 118 -4.09 16.33 11.11
CA GLY A 118 -2.69 16.51 10.69
C GLY A 118 -2.33 17.99 10.50
N ALA A 119 -1.05 18.25 10.21
CA ALA A 119 -0.52 19.60 10.10
C ALA A 119 -1.11 20.43 8.95
N GLU A 120 -1.57 19.75 7.89
CA GLU A 120 -2.20 20.40 6.72
C GLU A 120 -3.74 20.47 6.83
N GLY A 121 -4.29 20.14 8.01
CA GLY A 121 -5.73 20.16 8.26
C GLY A 121 -6.48 18.89 7.84
N GLN A 122 -5.81 17.93 7.26
CA GLN A 122 -6.37 16.63 6.88
C GLN A 122 -6.61 15.74 8.12
N ILE A 123 -7.51 14.78 8.00
CA ILE A 123 -7.71 13.78 9.05
C ILE A 123 -6.72 12.62 8.83
N ASN A 124 -6.02 12.27 9.90
CA ASN A 124 -5.15 11.10 9.94
C ASN A 124 -5.70 10.09 10.94
N ALA A 125 -5.46 8.83 10.69
CA ALA A 125 -5.81 7.73 11.58
C ALA A 125 -4.74 6.64 11.55
N TYR A 126 -4.69 5.85 12.61
CA TYR A 126 -3.85 4.65 12.66
C TYR A 126 -4.69 3.40 12.86
N VAL A 127 -4.27 2.32 12.26
CA VAL A 127 -4.79 0.97 12.53
C VAL A 127 -3.64 0.01 12.78
N THR A 128 -3.91 -1.00 13.61
CA THR A 128 -2.98 -2.11 13.86
C THR A 128 -3.61 -3.39 13.34
N LEU A 129 -2.98 -4.01 12.37
CA LEU A 129 -3.39 -5.26 11.77
C LEU A 129 -2.83 -6.44 12.59
N PRO A 130 -3.20 -7.70 12.27
CA PRO A 130 -2.57 -8.86 12.87
C PRO A 130 -1.04 -8.76 12.84
N ASP A 131 -0.38 -9.50 13.69
CA ASP A 131 1.09 -9.48 13.87
C ASP A 131 1.67 -8.09 14.24
N GLY A 132 0.80 -7.13 14.61
CA GLY A 132 1.21 -5.79 15.01
C GLY A 132 1.69 -4.91 13.85
N VAL A 133 1.25 -5.19 12.62
CA VAL A 133 1.55 -4.32 11.47
C VAL A 133 0.83 -2.99 11.64
N TYR A 134 1.61 -1.90 11.77
CA TYR A 134 1.10 -0.56 12.04
C TYR A 134 0.99 0.25 10.76
N VAL A 135 -0.18 0.81 10.49
CA VAL A 135 -0.50 1.50 9.24
C VAL A 135 -1.13 2.85 9.53
N GLU A 136 -0.61 3.91 8.89
CA GLU A 136 -1.21 5.23 8.91
C GLU A 136 -2.16 5.42 7.72
N LEU A 137 -3.25 6.11 7.99
CA LEU A 137 -4.22 6.57 6.98
C LEU A 137 -4.27 8.08 7.00
N GLN A 138 -4.14 8.71 5.85
CA GLN A 138 -4.27 10.16 5.70
C GLN A 138 -5.37 10.47 4.69
N GLU A 139 -6.34 11.30 5.06
CA GLU A 139 -7.40 11.68 4.14
C GLU A 139 -6.87 12.56 3.00
N ASP A 140 -7.30 12.24 1.78
CA ASP A 140 -7.09 13.06 0.59
C ASP A 140 -8.30 12.93 -0.33
N GLN A 141 -9.26 13.84 -0.17
CA GLN A 141 -10.52 13.82 -0.92
C GLN A 141 -10.35 14.06 -2.43
N GLY A 142 -9.17 14.48 -2.87
CA GLY A 142 -8.82 14.66 -4.27
C GLY A 142 -8.42 13.38 -5.00
N LEU A 143 -8.25 12.26 -4.28
CA LEU A 143 -7.87 10.98 -4.90
C LEU A 143 -8.94 10.49 -5.89
N ARG A 144 -8.47 9.91 -7.01
CA ARG A 144 -9.31 9.17 -7.94
C ARG A 144 -9.67 7.80 -7.41
N GLU A 145 -8.68 7.12 -6.82
CA GLU A 145 -8.80 5.80 -6.20
C GLU A 145 -9.25 5.93 -4.75
N GLU A 146 -9.74 4.85 -4.16
CA GLU A 146 -10.09 4.87 -2.74
C GLU A 146 -8.86 4.90 -1.84
N PHE A 147 -7.80 4.20 -2.25
CA PHE A 147 -6.52 4.11 -1.56
C PHE A 147 -5.35 4.26 -2.51
N THR A 148 -4.30 4.89 -2.05
CA THR A 148 -2.98 4.88 -2.70
C THR A 148 -1.88 4.83 -1.67
N GLY A 149 -0.79 4.12 -1.93
CA GLY A 149 0.40 4.13 -1.06
C GLY A 149 0.95 5.55 -0.97
N TYR A 150 1.46 5.92 0.21
CA TYR A 150 1.86 7.30 0.44
C TYR A 150 3.30 7.43 0.95
N HIS A 151 3.60 6.91 2.14
CA HIS A 151 4.91 7.07 2.75
C HIS A 151 5.35 5.86 3.56
N VAL A 152 6.63 5.86 3.91
CA VAL A 152 7.24 5.01 4.94
C VAL A 152 7.76 5.91 6.04
N HIS A 153 7.47 5.58 7.29
CA HIS A 153 7.98 6.28 8.45
C HIS A 153 9.08 5.47 9.12
N TYR A 154 10.26 6.04 9.18
CA TYR A 154 11.39 5.47 9.90
C TYR A 154 11.49 6.08 11.30
N PHE A 155 11.62 5.20 12.30
CA PHE A 155 11.91 5.59 13.67
C PHE A 155 13.40 5.36 13.95
N THR A 156 14.18 6.43 13.87
CA THR A 156 15.64 6.37 13.96
C THR A 156 16.21 7.58 14.68
N SER A 157 17.28 7.38 15.43
CA SER A 157 18.08 8.48 16.00
C SER A 157 19.06 9.10 14.98
N GLN A 158 19.26 8.45 13.82
CA GLN A 158 20.14 8.89 12.74
C GLN A 158 19.34 9.51 11.59
N TYR A 159 18.41 10.39 11.95
CA TYR A 159 17.45 10.95 11.00
C TYR A 159 18.12 11.77 9.89
N GLU A 160 19.05 12.67 10.25
CA GLU A 160 19.73 13.55 9.30
C GLU A 160 20.60 12.74 8.34
N GLU A 161 21.41 11.82 8.86
CA GLU A 161 22.26 10.95 8.05
C GLU A 161 21.46 10.07 7.09
N LEU A 162 20.28 9.59 7.54
CA LEU A 162 19.41 8.79 6.69
C LEU A 162 18.83 9.63 5.54
N LEU A 163 18.40 10.87 5.80
CA LEU A 163 17.93 11.78 4.77
C LEU A 163 19.01 12.10 3.75
N ASP A 164 20.20 12.46 4.22
CA ASP A 164 21.34 12.76 3.35
C ASP A 164 21.68 11.56 2.48
N TRP A 165 21.65 10.35 3.03
CA TRP A 165 21.88 9.13 2.28
C TRP A 165 20.85 8.92 1.16
N TYR A 166 19.53 9.14 1.44
CA TYR A 166 18.49 9.04 0.44
C TYR A 166 18.63 10.08 -0.68
N VAL A 167 19.04 11.30 -0.32
CA VAL A 167 19.31 12.36 -1.32
C VAL A 167 20.51 11.98 -2.18
N GLU A 168 21.62 11.56 -1.58
CA GLU A 168 22.85 11.23 -2.30
C GLU A 168 22.69 10.03 -3.22
N ILE A 169 22.06 8.96 -2.74
CA ILE A 169 22.00 7.68 -3.49
C ILE A 169 20.84 7.67 -4.50
N PHE A 170 19.71 8.26 -4.16
CA PHE A 170 18.50 8.18 -4.99
C PHE A 170 18.11 9.52 -5.65
N GLY A 171 18.82 10.61 -5.36
CA GLY A 171 18.49 11.92 -5.90
C GLY A 171 17.14 12.48 -5.42
N LEU A 172 16.69 12.05 -4.25
CA LEU A 172 15.42 12.49 -3.69
C LEU A 172 15.51 13.92 -3.15
N GLU A 173 14.38 14.62 -3.12
CA GLU A 173 14.28 15.96 -2.59
C GLU A 173 13.80 15.96 -1.13
N ILE A 174 14.50 16.70 -0.26
CA ILE A 174 14.00 16.99 1.08
C ILE A 174 12.93 18.06 0.98
N ARG A 175 11.71 17.76 1.40
CA ARG A 175 10.62 18.72 1.51
C ARG A 175 10.52 19.23 2.94
N PRO A 176 10.41 20.55 3.16
CA PRO A 176 10.14 21.09 4.49
C PRO A 176 8.78 20.61 4.97
N ARG A 177 8.69 20.33 6.26
CA ARG A 177 7.43 20.00 6.94
C ARG A 177 6.59 21.24 7.17
#